data_3b71f62db5ee7f135246e2ec5d12e9df
#
_entry.id   3b71f62db5ee7f135246e2ec5d12e9df
#
_cell.length_a   1.000
_cell.length_b   1.000
_cell.length_c   1.000
_cell.angle_alpha   90.00
_cell.angle_beta   90.00
_cell.angle_gamma   90.00
#
_symmetry.space_group_name_H-M   'P 1'
#
loop_
_entity.id
_entity.type
_entity.pdbx_description
1 polymer ?
#
loop_
_entity_poly.entity_id
_entity_poly.type
_entity_poly.pdbx_seq_one_letter_code
_entity_poly.pdbx_strand_id
1 'polypeptide(L)'
;MKKALALLPLAAALALPAAAEELHYNLVEFHENASVRVPHDTMHIVLEVSETAPSREAAANKVTARVNAVLARARAKSSLKAESGRRYTEANRDDKNRIRNWTDSATIFVESRDFAALSKFAADSQKEASVQNLYFSVSPEKRAKAVEEAGNIALKSFAQRAQALSRSLGFGGYKIVRLNLRHSFNNIESADAGTRARAYAAAPALSLEAKAAADMQVQSGEEEVNQTVSATVQMQ
;
A
#
# COMPACT_ATOMS: atom_id res chain seq x y z
N MET A 1 -33.07 31.77 82.82
CA MET A 1 -33.97 31.13 81.82
C MET A 1 -33.30 31.39 80.47
N LYS A 2 -32.56 30.41 79.93
CA LYS A 2 -31.88 30.52 78.62
C LYS A 2 -32.47 29.41 77.76
N LYS A 3 -33.24 29.76 76.72
CA LYS A 3 -33.80 28.84 75.72
C LYS A 3 -32.75 28.51 74.67
N ALA A 4 -32.32 27.27 74.59
CA ALA A 4 -31.43 26.77 73.51
C ALA A 4 -32.29 26.39 72.31
N LEU A 5 -32.04 27.03 71.17
CA LEU A 5 -32.66 26.76 69.90
C LEU A 5 -31.80 25.73 69.15
N ALA A 6 -32.31 24.50 68.96
CA ALA A 6 -31.60 23.48 68.24
C ALA A 6 -31.87 23.63 66.71
N LEU A 7 -30.83 23.90 65.96
CA LEU A 7 -30.82 23.86 64.47
C LEU A 7 -30.65 22.40 64.02
N LEU A 8 -31.64 21.85 63.35
CA LEU A 8 -31.53 20.62 62.57
C LEU A 8 -30.90 20.95 61.17
N PRO A 9 -29.84 20.27 60.74
CA PRO A 9 -29.40 20.38 59.36
C PRO A 9 -30.27 19.50 58.46
N LEU A 10 -30.95 20.11 57.49
CA LEU A 10 -31.69 19.47 56.42
C LEU A 10 -30.67 18.92 55.39
N ALA A 11 -30.36 17.62 55.45
CA ALA A 11 -29.52 16.97 54.45
C ALA A 11 -30.34 16.76 53.16
N ALA A 12 -30.16 17.63 52.19
CA ALA A 12 -30.68 17.43 50.83
C ALA A 12 -29.90 16.30 50.14
N ALA A 13 -30.49 15.11 50.07
CA ALA A 13 -29.97 14.01 49.29
C ALA A 13 -30.12 14.36 47.80
N LEU A 14 -28.98 14.72 47.15
CA LEU A 14 -28.90 14.80 45.68
C LEU A 14 -29.06 13.40 45.10
N ALA A 15 -30.24 13.04 44.71
CA ALA A 15 -30.50 11.86 43.89
C ALA A 15 -29.94 12.13 42.49
N LEU A 16 -28.74 11.64 42.22
CA LEU A 16 -28.21 11.56 40.87
C LEU A 16 -29.09 10.58 40.07
N PRO A 17 -29.60 10.96 38.90
CA PRO A 17 -30.30 10.01 38.07
C PRO A 17 -29.27 8.93 37.66
N ALA A 18 -29.45 7.70 38.14
CA ALA A 18 -28.80 6.55 37.59
C ALA A 18 -29.30 6.44 36.15
N ALA A 19 -28.42 6.75 35.19
CA ALA A 19 -28.67 6.44 33.78
C ALA A 19 -28.78 4.88 33.72
N ALA A 20 -29.99 4.35 33.73
CA ALA A 20 -30.22 2.96 33.43
C ALA A 20 -29.73 2.74 31.99
N GLU A 21 -28.73 1.90 31.79
CA GLU A 21 -28.38 1.41 30.47
C GLU A 21 -29.65 0.78 29.88
N GLU A 22 -30.10 1.30 28.74
CA GLU A 22 -31.19 0.67 28.00
C GLU A 22 -30.79 -0.77 27.69
N LEU A 23 -31.50 -1.71 28.27
CA LEU A 23 -31.32 -3.14 27.99
C LEU A 23 -31.75 -3.41 26.56
N HIS A 24 -30.76 -3.48 25.65
CA HIS A 24 -30.99 -3.81 24.26
C HIS A 24 -31.16 -5.32 24.09
N TYR A 25 -32.41 -5.76 23.94
CA TYR A 25 -32.74 -7.16 23.67
C TYR A 25 -32.68 -7.47 22.19
N ASN A 26 -32.49 -8.77 21.88
CA ASN A 26 -32.49 -9.31 20.51
C ASN A 26 -31.40 -8.74 19.60
N LEU A 27 -30.25 -8.38 20.17
CA LEU A 27 -29.10 -7.94 19.41
C LEU A 27 -28.28 -9.13 18.91
N VAL A 28 -27.93 -9.11 17.63
CA VAL A 28 -27.03 -10.08 17.00
C VAL A 28 -25.90 -9.32 16.35
N GLU A 29 -24.68 -9.72 16.66
CA GLU A 29 -23.47 -9.19 16.01
C GLU A 29 -22.84 -10.27 15.15
N PHE A 30 -22.51 -9.94 13.91
CA PHE A 30 -21.83 -10.83 12.98
C PHE A 30 -21.07 -10.02 11.92
N HIS A 31 -20.24 -10.71 11.16
CA HIS A 31 -19.51 -10.13 10.07
C HIS A 31 -19.58 -11.01 8.82
N GLU A 32 -19.48 -10.37 7.67
CA GLU A 32 -19.37 -11.00 6.35
C GLU A 32 -18.15 -10.44 5.63
N ASN A 33 -17.49 -11.31 4.87
CA ASN A 33 -16.32 -10.97 4.11
C ASN A 33 -16.57 -11.24 2.62
N ALA A 34 -16.00 -10.39 1.79
CA ALA A 34 -15.89 -10.64 0.36
C ALA A 34 -14.48 -10.29 -0.11
N SER A 35 -13.99 -10.99 -1.11
CA SER A 35 -12.71 -10.68 -1.75
C SER A 35 -12.85 -10.59 -3.26
N VAL A 36 -12.07 -9.71 -3.87
CA VAL A 36 -11.94 -9.54 -5.32
C VAL A 36 -10.46 -9.57 -5.66
N ARG A 37 -10.08 -10.41 -6.63
CA ARG A 37 -8.71 -10.47 -7.15
C ARG A 37 -8.57 -9.53 -8.33
N VAL A 38 -7.50 -8.75 -8.29
CA VAL A 38 -7.22 -7.71 -9.28
C VAL A 38 -5.81 -7.91 -9.83
N PRO A 39 -5.65 -8.18 -11.12
CA PRO A 39 -4.32 -8.29 -11.71
C PRO A 39 -3.62 -6.93 -11.68
N HIS A 40 -2.33 -6.94 -11.37
CA HIS A 40 -1.47 -5.76 -11.41
C HIS A 40 -1.47 -5.18 -12.83
N ASP A 41 -1.54 -3.87 -12.92
CA ASP A 41 -1.60 -3.14 -14.19
C ASP A 41 -0.57 -2.00 -14.28
N THR A 42 0.25 -1.87 -13.27
CA THR A 42 1.33 -0.86 -13.21
C THR A 42 2.64 -1.52 -12.85
N MET A 43 3.65 -1.31 -13.66
CA MET A 43 5.04 -1.73 -13.45
C MET A 43 5.85 -0.56 -12.94
N HIS A 44 6.68 -0.80 -11.94
CA HIS A 44 7.58 0.17 -11.34
C HIS A 44 9.02 -0.32 -11.46
N ILE A 45 9.93 0.58 -11.81
CA ILE A 45 11.37 0.33 -11.82
C ILE A 45 12.04 1.40 -10.96
N VAL A 46 12.96 0.95 -10.12
CA VAL A 46 13.86 1.81 -9.35
C VAL A 46 15.24 1.74 -10.01
N LEU A 47 15.70 2.87 -10.51
CA LEU A 47 17.02 3.03 -11.11
C LEU A 47 17.95 3.74 -10.12
N GLU A 48 19.21 3.35 -10.12
CA GLU A 48 20.28 4.05 -9.42
C GLU A 48 21.34 4.53 -10.39
N VAL A 49 21.72 5.80 -10.25
CA VAL A 49 22.87 6.41 -10.89
C VAL A 49 23.90 6.64 -9.82
N SER A 50 25.11 6.08 -9.98
CA SER A 50 26.21 6.25 -9.04
C SER A 50 27.50 6.56 -9.77
N GLU A 51 28.26 7.54 -9.27
CA GLU A 51 29.56 7.94 -9.81
C GLU A 51 30.54 8.24 -8.70
N THR A 52 31.78 7.83 -8.93
CA THR A 52 32.93 8.15 -8.07
C THR A 52 33.88 9.08 -8.77
N ALA A 53 34.36 10.10 -8.03
CA ALA A 53 35.32 11.08 -8.56
C ALA A 53 36.26 11.60 -7.44
N PRO A 54 37.42 12.19 -7.79
CA PRO A 54 38.37 12.72 -6.81
C PRO A 54 37.80 13.83 -5.94
N SER A 55 36.84 14.61 -6.43
CA SER A 55 36.15 15.66 -5.66
C SER A 55 34.65 15.41 -5.59
N ARG A 56 34.03 15.93 -4.53
CA ARG A 56 32.58 15.89 -4.32
C ARG A 56 31.84 16.55 -5.49
N GLU A 57 32.32 17.70 -5.95
CA GLU A 57 31.70 18.43 -7.04
C GLU A 57 31.75 17.63 -8.36
N ALA A 58 32.89 17.01 -8.66
CA ALA A 58 33.03 16.21 -9.87
C ALA A 58 32.13 14.97 -9.88
N ALA A 59 31.99 14.30 -8.72
CA ALA A 59 31.02 13.18 -8.58
C ALA A 59 29.58 13.67 -8.78
N ALA A 60 29.22 14.77 -8.13
CA ALA A 60 27.88 15.34 -8.21
C ALA A 60 27.51 15.79 -9.63
N ASN A 61 28.45 16.42 -10.37
CA ASN A 61 28.22 16.86 -11.73
C ASN A 61 28.01 15.68 -12.68
N LYS A 62 28.77 14.60 -12.53
CA LYS A 62 28.59 13.36 -13.32
C LYS A 62 27.22 12.72 -13.09
N VAL A 63 26.82 12.56 -11.83
CA VAL A 63 25.49 12.01 -11.46
C VAL A 63 24.39 12.89 -12.02
N THR A 64 24.49 14.22 -11.88
CA THR A 64 23.50 15.16 -12.42
C THR A 64 23.33 15.01 -13.92
N ALA A 65 24.44 14.92 -14.68
CA ALA A 65 24.36 14.75 -16.12
C ALA A 65 23.66 13.45 -16.54
N ARG A 66 23.98 12.32 -15.87
CA ARG A 66 23.33 11.02 -16.13
C ARG A 66 21.86 11.01 -15.72
N VAL A 67 21.52 11.52 -14.54
CA VAL A 67 20.13 11.64 -14.08
C VAL A 67 19.29 12.44 -15.08
N ASN A 68 19.83 13.59 -15.55
CA ASN A 68 19.15 14.42 -16.54
C ASN A 68 18.95 13.69 -17.87
N ALA A 69 19.91 12.90 -18.32
CA ALA A 69 19.79 12.10 -19.54
C ALA A 69 18.68 11.03 -19.41
N VAL A 70 18.62 10.32 -18.28
CA VAL A 70 17.58 9.32 -18.00
C VAL A 70 16.21 9.98 -17.93
N LEU A 71 16.06 11.10 -17.19
CA LEU A 71 14.79 11.82 -17.08
C LEU A 71 14.33 12.42 -18.41
N ALA A 72 15.24 12.94 -19.23
CA ALA A 72 14.91 13.43 -20.58
C ALA A 72 14.39 12.30 -21.48
N ARG A 73 15.02 11.12 -21.42
CA ARG A 73 14.57 9.93 -22.15
C ARG A 73 13.17 9.46 -21.69
N ALA A 74 12.89 9.51 -20.39
CA ALA A 74 11.57 9.17 -19.87
C ALA A 74 10.49 10.16 -20.34
N ARG A 75 10.77 11.47 -20.26
CA ARG A 75 9.84 12.54 -20.71
C ARG A 75 9.50 12.48 -22.18
N ALA A 76 10.37 11.91 -23.00
CA ALA A 76 10.09 11.70 -24.43
C ALA A 76 9.02 10.63 -24.70
N LYS A 77 8.56 9.89 -23.67
CA LYS A 77 7.55 8.85 -23.77
C LYS A 77 6.38 9.17 -22.83
N SER A 78 5.24 9.51 -23.39
CA SER A 78 4.03 9.90 -22.60
C SER A 78 3.49 8.77 -21.72
N SER A 79 3.80 7.50 -22.04
CA SER A 79 3.41 6.34 -21.24
C SER A 79 4.24 6.16 -19.98
N LEU A 80 5.36 6.88 -19.83
CA LEU A 80 6.23 6.77 -18.67
C LEU A 80 6.03 7.97 -17.74
N LYS A 81 5.96 7.68 -16.44
CA LYS A 81 6.09 8.69 -15.39
C LYS A 81 7.40 8.45 -14.67
N ALA A 82 8.25 9.49 -14.59
CA ALA A 82 9.56 9.41 -13.97
C ALA A 82 9.75 10.55 -12.97
N GLU A 83 10.23 10.19 -11.78
CA GLU A 83 10.49 11.11 -10.69
C GLU A 83 11.90 10.88 -10.13
N SER A 84 12.56 11.97 -9.73
CA SER A 84 13.81 11.89 -8.97
C SER A 84 13.52 11.49 -7.54
N GLY A 85 14.26 10.49 -7.06
CA GLY A 85 14.19 10.02 -5.70
C GLY A 85 15.27 10.65 -4.81
N ARG A 86 15.77 9.84 -3.90
CA ARG A 86 16.80 10.24 -2.94
C ARG A 86 18.14 10.44 -3.65
N ARG A 87 18.93 11.40 -3.15
CA ARG A 87 20.32 11.61 -3.52
C ARG A 87 21.19 11.70 -2.27
N TYR A 88 22.35 11.11 -2.30
CA TYR A 88 23.33 11.19 -1.23
C TYR A 88 24.74 11.19 -1.79
N THR A 89 25.67 11.80 -1.03
CA THR A 89 27.09 11.85 -1.36
C THR A 89 27.88 11.38 -0.15
N GLU A 90 28.82 10.48 -0.35
CA GLU A 90 29.71 9.98 0.69
C GLU A 90 31.18 10.14 0.34
N ALA A 91 32.01 10.28 1.35
CA ALA A 91 33.46 10.31 1.23
C ALA A 91 34.03 8.91 1.44
N ASN A 92 34.69 8.36 0.44
CA ASN A 92 35.41 7.10 0.57
C ASN A 92 36.78 7.36 1.22
N ARG A 93 37.10 6.61 2.27
CA ARG A 93 38.30 6.81 3.06
C ARG A 93 39.24 5.61 2.89
N ASP A 94 40.54 5.88 3.01
CA ASP A 94 41.59 4.85 3.08
C ASP A 94 41.73 4.28 4.51
N ASP A 95 42.58 3.25 4.68
CA ASP A 95 42.86 2.59 5.96
C ASP A 95 43.43 3.56 7.03
N LYS A 96 43.90 4.73 6.64
CA LYS A 96 44.39 5.81 7.50
C LYS A 96 43.35 6.91 7.73
N ASN A 97 42.05 6.62 7.40
CA ASN A 97 40.93 7.54 7.55
C ASN A 97 41.02 8.82 6.71
N ARG A 98 41.85 8.87 5.66
CA ARG A 98 41.98 10.01 4.76
C ARG A 98 41.02 9.85 3.59
N ILE A 99 40.37 10.94 3.16
CA ILE A 99 39.46 10.92 2.02
C ILE A 99 40.25 10.59 0.76
N ARG A 100 39.89 9.50 0.07
CA ARG A 100 40.47 9.05 -1.20
C ARG A 100 39.71 9.60 -2.40
N ASN A 101 38.42 9.53 -2.36
CA ASN A 101 37.49 10.00 -3.40
C ASN A 101 36.09 10.18 -2.81
N TRP A 102 35.16 10.61 -3.66
CA TRP A 102 33.76 10.83 -3.31
C TRP A 102 32.87 10.03 -4.24
N THR A 103 31.86 9.38 -3.68
CA THR A 103 30.78 8.74 -4.43
C THR A 103 29.51 9.54 -4.26
N ASP A 104 28.84 9.86 -5.37
CA ASP A 104 27.52 10.47 -5.38
C ASP A 104 26.55 9.51 -6.02
N SER A 105 25.37 9.34 -5.44
CA SER A 105 24.35 8.40 -5.89
C SER A 105 22.97 9.05 -5.88
N ALA A 106 22.16 8.77 -6.89
CA ALA A 106 20.80 9.25 -7.01
C ALA A 106 19.87 8.14 -7.49
N THR A 107 18.65 8.11 -6.93
CA THR A 107 17.60 7.17 -7.31
C THR A 107 16.62 7.86 -8.26
N ILE A 108 16.10 7.10 -9.23
CA ILE A 108 15.04 7.53 -10.14
C ILE A 108 13.95 6.47 -10.08
N PHE A 109 12.71 6.90 -9.83
CA PHE A 109 11.52 6.05 -9.89
C PHE A 109 10.85 6.23 -11.23
N VAL A 110 10.52 5.13 -11.90
CA VAL A 110 9.81 5.17 -13.18
C VAL A 110 8.66 4.17 -13.12
N GLU A 111 7.47 4.60 -13.52
CA GLU A 111 6.29 3.75 -13.59
C GLU A 111 5.61 3.83 -14.94
N SER A 112 4.93 2.75 -15.32
CA SER A 112 4.12 2.67 -16.53
C SER A 112 3.09 1.57 -16.46
N ARG A 113 1.97 1.77 -17.18
CA ARG A 113 1.02 0.70 -17.53
C ARG A 113 1.42 -0.03 -18.82
N ASP A 114 2.32 0.54 -19.59
CA ASP A 114 2.93 -0.09 -20.75
C ASP A 114 4.25 -0.76 -20.33
N PHE A 115 4.16 -2.05 -19.98
CA PHE A 115 5.28 -2.85 -19.48
C PHE A 115 6.39 -2.99 -20.54
N ALA A 116 6.02 -3.11 -21.82
CA ALA A 116 6.98 -3.22 -22.90
C ALA A 116 7.78 -1.91 -23.08
N ALA A 117 7.09 -0.77 -23.04
CA ALA A 117 7.73 0.54 -23.12
C ALA A 117 8.68 0.77 -21.94
N LEU A 118 8.29 0.35 -20.72
CA LEU A 118 9.11 0.52 -19.52
C LEU A 118 10.32 -0.43 -19.53
N SER A 119 10.16 -1.68 -19.95
CA SER A 119 11.26 -2.64 -20.10
C SER A 119 12.28 -2.15 -21.11
N LYS A 120 11.81 -1.64 -22.27
CA LYS A 120 12.69 -1.04 -23.27
C LYS A 120 13.41 0.18 -22.73
N PHE A 121 12.72 1.05 -22.00
CA PHE A 121 13.33 2.23 -21.36
C PHE A 121 14.44 1.83 -20.39
N ALA A 122 14.21 0.79 -19.56
CA ALA A 122 15.22 0.28 -18.63
C ALA A 122 16.47 -0.22 -19.39
N ALA A 123 16.27 -0.99 -20.46
CA ALA A 123 17.37 -1.46 -21.30
C ALA A 123 18.15 -0.29 -21.95
N ASP A 124 17.45 0.70 -22.50
CA ASP A 124 18.03 1.89 -23.11
C ASP A 124 18.78 2.78 -22.10
N SER A 125 18.53 2.62 -20.80
CA SER A 125 19.12 3.43 -19.72
C SER A 125 20.29 2.77 -19.00
N GLN A 126 20.67 1.53 -19.35
CA GLN A 126 21.72 0.76 -18.66
C GLN A 126 23.11 1.41 -18.67
N LYS A 127 23.40 2.29 -19.65
CA LYS A 127 24.66 3.02 -19.71
C LYS A 127 24.78 4.11 -18.65
N GLU A 128 23.64 4.66 -18.22
CA GLU A 128 23.58 5.77 -17.27
C GLU A 128 23.17 5.33 -15.87
N ALA A 129 22.33 4.27 -15.77
CA ALA A 129 21.74 3.83 -14.50
C ALA A 129 21.62 2.30 -14.44
N SER A 130 21.71 1.75 -13.24
CA SER A 130 21.45 0.34 -12.96
C SER A 130 20.04 0.15 -12.40
N VAL A 131 19.38 -0.96 -12.78
CA VAL A 131 18.09 -1.36 -12.18
C VAL A 131 18.36 -1.94 -10.79
N GLN A 132 17.83 -1.30 -9.77
CA GLN A 132 17.92 -1.75 -8.38
C GLN A 132 16.72 -2.61 -7.96
N ASN A 133 15.54 -2.26 -8.46
CA ASN A 133 14.32 -2.99 -8.15
C ASN A 133 13.31 -2.88 -9.28
N LEU A 134 12.46 -3.91 -9.38
CA LEU A 134 11.31 -3.98 -10.28
C LEU A 134 10.17 -4.63 -9.52
N TYR A 135 9.00 -3.98 -9.50
CA TYR A 135 7.81 -4.53 -8.87
C TYR A 135 6.54 -4.08 -9.61
N PHE A 136 5.42 -4.73 -9.27
CA PHE A 136 4.13 -4.45 -9.87
C PHE A 136 3.12 -4.03 -8.81
N SER A 137 2.12 -3.27 -9.24
CA SER A 137 1.01 -2.86 -8.38
C SER A 137 -0.29 -2.73 -9.18
N VAL A 138 -1.40 -2.63 -8.45
CA VAL A 138 -2.69 -2.23 -8.99
C VAL A 138 -2.79 -0.72 -8.98
N SER A 139 -3.22 -0.12 -10.09
CA SER A 139 -3.45 1.32 -10.15
C SER A 139 -4.53 1.78 -9.15
N PRO A 140 -4.45 3.02 -8.63
CA PRO A 140 -5.42 3.54 -7.67
C PRO A 140 -6.87 3.45 -8.17
N GLU A 141 -7.12 3.72 -9.45
CA GLU A 141 -8.45 3.67 -10.05
C GLU A 141 -9.01 2.25 -10.09
N LYS A 142 -8.17 1.27 -10.44
CA LYS A 142 -8.56 -0.13 -10.52
C LYS A 142 -8.77 -0.71 -9.11
N ARG A 143 -7.94 -0.31 -8.16
CA ARG A 143 -8.09 -0.67 -6.74
C ARG A 143 -9.37 -0.11 -6.16
N ALA A 144 -9.73 1.15 -6.44
CA ALA A 144 -10.96 1.76 -5.98
C ALA A 144 -12.22 1.02 -6.48
N LYS A 145 -12.22 0.61 -7.76
CA LYS A 145 -13.30 -0.21 -8.33
C LYS A 145 -13.43 -1.57 -7.64
N ALA A 146 -12.30 -2.22 -7.35
CA ALA A 146 -12.31 -3.51 -6.66
C ALA A 146 -12.81 -3.40 -5.21
N VAL A 147 -12.48 -2.31 -4.51
CA VAL A 147 -13.03 -2.01 -3.16
C VAL A 147 -14.55 -1.84 -3.22
N GLU A 148 -15.05 -1.10 -4.20
CA GLU A 148 -16.49 -0.91 -4.42
C GLU A 148 -17.19 -2.25 -4.73
N GLU A 149 -16.62 -3.04 -5.62
CA GLU A 149 -17.15 -4.37 -5.98
C GLU A 149 -17.19 -5.32 -4.78
N ALA A 150 -16.06 -5.46 -4.05
CA ALA A 150 -15.99 -6.27 -2.85
C ALA A 150 -16.97 -5.78 -1.76
N GLY A 151 -17.13 -4.44 -1.62
CA GLY A 151 -18.09 -3.82 -0.72
C GLY A 151 -19.53 -4.20 -1.05
N ASN A 152 -19.91 -4.14 -2.31
CA ASN A 152 -21.25 -4.51 -2.78
C ASN A 152 -21.53 -6.00 -2.54
N ILE A 153 -20.57 -6.88 -2.80
CA ILE A 153 -20.69 -8.32 -2.53
C ILE A 153 -20.87 -8.56 -1.02
N ALA A 154 -20.03 -7.96 -0.18
CA ALA A 154 -20.08 -8.13 1.26
C ALA A 154 -21.40 -7.61 1.86
N LEU A 155 -21.90 -6.46 1.42
CA LEU A 155 -23.18 -5.89 1.85
C LEU A 155 -24.37 -6.75 1.43
N LYS A 156 -24.34 -7.33 0.23
CA LYS A 156 -25.36 -8.27 -0.24
C LYS A 156 -25.38 -9.54 0.63
N SER A 157 -24.21 -10.11 0.89
CA SER A 157 -24.06 -11.28 1.75
C SER A 157 -24.55 -10.99 3.18
N PHE A 158 -24.19 -9.82 3.71
CA PHE A 158 -24.67 -9.34 5.01
C PHE A 158 -26.22 -9.29 5.06
N ALA A 159 -26.87 -8.66 4.09
CA ALA A 159 -28.33 -8.54 4.06
C ALA A 159 -29.02 -9.92 3.99
N GLN A 160 -28.49 -10.82 3.17
CA GLN A 160 -29.00 -12.20 3.07
C GLN A 160 -28.85 -12.95 4.39
N ARG A 161 -27.71 -12.86 5.05
CA ARG A 161 -27.46 -13.52 6.34
C ARG A 161 -28.30 -12.93 7.46
N ALA A 162 -28.43 -11.62 7.56
CA ALA A 162 -29.29 -10.96 8.54
C ALA A 162 -30.75 -11.43 8.42
N GLN A 163 -31.27 -11.52 7.20
CA GLN A 163 -32.62 -12.01 6.93
C GLN A 163 -32.78 -13.50 7.26
N ALA A 164 -31.77 -14.31 6.98
CA ALA A 164 -31.79 -15.74 7.33
C ALA A 164 -31.76 -15.94 8.85
N LEU A 165 -30.91 -15.20 9.57
CA LEU A 165 -30.86 -15.25 11.05
C LEU A 165 -32.17 -14.81 11.67
N SER A 166 -32.78 -13.72 11.18
CA SER A 166 -34.12 -13.27 11.68
C SER A 166 -35.15 -14.39 11.61
N ARG A 167 -35.30 -15.02 10.44
CA ARG A 167 -36.26 -16.13 10.26
C ARG A 167 -35.95 -17.33 11.16
N SER A 168 -34.67 -17.72 11.24
CA SER A 168 -34.24 -18.89 12.03
C SER A 168 -34.47 -18.71 13.51
N LEU A 169 -34.44 -17.46 14.01
CA LEU A 169 -34.72 -17.11 15.41
C LEU A 169 -36.21 -16.80 15.69
N GLY A 170 -37.07 -16.90 14.67
CA GLY A 170 -38.52 -16.68 14.84
C GLY A 170 -38.96 -15.21 14.78
N PHE A 171 -38.09 -14.32 14.26
CA PHE A 171 -38.41 -12.90 14.09
C PHE A 171 -38.88 -12.59 12.65
N GLY A 172 -39.68 -11.52 12.50
CA GLY A 172 -40.22 -11.09 11.21
C GLY A 172 -39.21 -10.31 10.34
N GLY A 173 -38.22 -9.72 10.98
CA GLY A 173 -37.25 -8.89 10.31
C GLY A 173 -36.08 -8.44 11.20
N TYR A 174 -35.31 -7.48 10.74
CA TYR A 174 -34.22 -6.90 11.50
C TYR A 174 -34.05 -5.39 11.21
N LYS A 175 -33.45 -4.69 12.15
CA LYS A 175 -33.01 -3.30 12.01
C LYS A 175 -31.51 -3.20 12.25
N ILE A 176 -30.79 -2.46 11.41
CA ILE A 176 -29.36 -2.23 11.61
C ILE A 176 -29.18 -1.18 12.72
N VAL A 177 -28.47 -1.56 13.79
CA VAL A 177 -28.10 -0.68 14.90
C VAL A 177 -26.75 -0.03 14.62
N ARG A 178 -25.78 -0.83 14.15
CA ARG A 178 -24.44 -0.38 13.81
C ARG A 178 -23.95 -1.12 12.58
N LEU A 179 -23.28 -0.40 11.68
CA LEU A 179 -22.63 -0.98 10.51
C LEU A 179 -21.22 -0.39 10.40
N ASN A 180 -20.24 -1.25 10.20
CA ASN A 180 -18.84 -0.87 10.02
C ASN A 180 -18.25 -1.62 8.83
N LEU A 181 -17.66 -0.87 7.91
CA LEU A 181 -16.99 -1.41 6.72
C LEU A 181 -15.49 -1.20 6.86
N ARG A 182 -14.72 -2.27 6.65
CA ARG A 182 -13.26 -2.24 6.63
C ARG A 182 -12.76 -2.95 5.39
N HIS A 183 -11.73 -2.41 4.78
CA HIS A 183 -11.04 -3.07 3.67
C HIS A 183 -9.57 -3.29 4.01
N SER A 184 -8.99 -4.32 3.42
CA SER A 184 -7.57 -4.63 3.47
C SER A 184 -7.10 -5.14 2.11
N PHE A 185 -5.79 -5.04 1.86
CA PHE A 185 -5.16 -5.46 0.62
C PHE A 185 -4.08 -6.48 0.93
N ASN A 186 -4.06 -7.58 0.20
CA ASN A 186 -3.03 -8.59 0.29
C ASN A 186 -2.42 -8.79 -1.11
N ASN A 187 -1.12 -8.63 -1.22
CA ASN A 187 -0.42 -8.98 -2.46
C ASN A 187 -0.35 -10.51 -2.56
N ILE A 188 -0.92 -11.05 -3.61
CA ILE A 188 -0.76 -12.46 -3.97
C ILE A 188 0.45 -12.53 -4.91
N GLU A 189 1.62 -12.79 -4.34
CA GLU A 189 2.75 -13.18 -5.15
C GLU A 189 2.48 -14.58 -5.71
N SER A 190 2.45 -14.72 -7.04
CA SER A 190 2.49 -16.05 -7.62
C SER A 190 3.76 -16.74 -7.10
N ALA A 191 3.62 -17.94 -6.51
CA ALA A 191 4.73 -18.68 -5.88
C ALA A 191 5.95 -18.86 -6.80
N ASP A 192 5.74 -18.72 -8.12
CA ASP A 192 6.76 -18.81 -9.16
C ASP A 192 7.50 -17.46 -9.40
N ALA A 193 6.86 -16.31 -9.12
CA ALA A 193 7.48 -14.99 -9.29
C ALA A 193 8.49 -14.68 -8.18
N GLY A 194 8.21 -15.10 -6.94
CA GLY A 194 9.13 -14.91 -5.80
C GLY A 194 10.44 -15.69 -5.96
N THR A 195 10.39 -16.89 -6.55
CA THR A 195 11.57 -17.71 -6.82
C THR A 195 12.42 -17.10 -7.94
N ARG A 196 11.79 -16.54 -8.96
CA ARG A 196 12.48 -15.88 -10.09
C ARG A 196 13.07 -14.53 -9.70
N ALA A 197 12.37 -13.71 -8.92
CA ALA A 197 12.91 -12.44 -8.42
C ALA A 197 14.14 -12.62 -7.54
N ARG A 198 14.18 -13.68 -6.70
CA ARG A 198 15.37 -14.05 -5.93
C ARG A 198 16.51 -14.59 -6.77
N ALA A 199 16.22 -15.31 -7.85
CA ALA A 199 17.22 -15.79 -8.80
C ALA A 199 17.88 -14.63 -9.56
N TYR A 200 17.14 -13.55 -9.87
CA TYR A 200 17.70 -12.33 -10.47
C TYR A 200 18.57 -11.51 -9.52
N ALA A 201 18.21 -11.45 -8.23
CA ALA A 201 19.02 -10.77 -7.21
C ALA A 201 20.34 -11.51 -6.89
N ALA A 202 20.43 -12.81 -7.19
CA ALA A 202 21.58 -13.65 -6.92
C ALA A 202 22.48 -13.89 -8.17
N ALA A 203 22.04 -13.45 -9.37
CA ALA A 203 22.85 -13.61 -10.57
C ALA A 203 23.97 -12.58 -10.60
N PRO A 204 25.26 -12.99 -10.76
CA PRO A 204 26.32 -12.03 -11.08
C PRO A 204 25.93 -11.32 -12.39
N ALA A 205 26.33 -10.03 -12.50
CA ALA A 205 26.03 -9.16 -13.65
C ALA A 205 26.59 -9.74 -14.96
N LEU A 206 25.92 -10.77 -15.48
CA LEU A 206 26.12 -11.28 -16.82
C LEU A 206 25.27 -10.41 -17.74
N SER A 207 25.92 -9.86 -18.75
CA SER A 207 25.34 -9.14 -19.87
C SER A 207 24.14 -9.90 -20.43
N LEU A 208 22.93 -9.57 -19.99
CA LEU A 208 21.70 -10.03 -20.61
C LEU A 208 21.60 -9.33 -21.96
N GLU A 209 21.88 -10.07 -23.03
CA GLU A 209 21.64 -9.62 -24.38
C GLU A 209 20.19 -9.11 -24.48
N ALA A 210 20.01 -7.94 -25.06
CA ALA A 210 18.74 -7.20 -25.18
C ALA A 210 17.57 -8.04 -25.80
N LYS A 211 17.85 -9.18 -26.37
CA LYS A 211 16.89 -10.11 -26.96
C LYS A 211 16.15 -10.95 -25.93
N ALA A 212 16.74 -11.25 -24.75
CA ALA A 212 16.09 -12.00 -23.69
C ALA A 212 15.09 -11.16 -22.90
N ALA A 213 15.25 -9.84 -22.87
CA ALA A 213 14.31 -8.94 -22.17
C ALA A 213 12.98 -8.73 -22.93
N ALA A 214 12.97 -8.96 -24.25
CA ALA A 214 11.77 -8.79 -25.08
C ALA A 214 10.80 -9.99 -24.98
N ASP A 215 11.31 -11.19 -24.60
CA ASP A 215 10.52 -12.43 -24.53
C ASP A 215 10.11 -12.82 -23.08
N MET A 216 10.43 -12.00 -22.10
CA MET A 216 10.04 -12.28 -20.73
C MET A 216 8.55 -12.01 -20.55
N GLN A 217 7.73 -13.06 -20.59
CA GLN A 217 6.35 -13.01 -20.10
C GLN A 217 6.40 -12.73 -18.60
N VAL A 218 6.40 -11.44 -18.25
CA VAL A 218 6.37 -11.01 -16.86
C VAL A 218 4.95 -11.26 -16.34
N GLN A 219 4.76 -12.32 -15.55
CA GLN A 219 3.53 -12.49 -14.80
C GLN A 219 3.53 -11.45 -13.68
N SER A 220 2.68 -10.45 -13.82
CA SER A 220 2.62 -9.30 -12.93
C SER A 220 2.06 -9.59 -11.53
N GLY A 221 1.48 -10.80 -11.32
CA GLY A 221 0.79 -11.13 -10.07
C GLY A 221 -0.57 -10.45 -9.91
N GLU A 222 -1.19 -10.67 -8.78
CA GLU A 222 -2.51 -10.14 -8.44
C GLU A 222 -2.51 -9.55 -7.02
N GLU A 223 -3.39 -8.60 -6.76
CA GLU A 223 -3.71 -8.10 -5.44
C GLU A 223 -5.11 -8.60 -5.05
N GLU A 224 -5.28 -9.10 -3.83
CA GLU A 224 -6.58 -9.46 -3.29
C GLU A 224 -7.09 -8.31 -2.43
N VAL A 225 -8.21 -7.76 -2.83
CA VAL A 225 -8.94 -6.72 -2.09
C VAL A 225 -9.98 -7.41 -1.24
N ASN A 226 -9.85 -7.32 0.08
CA ASN A 226 -10.78 -7.89 1.04
C ASN A 226 -11.64 -6.79 1.65
N GLN A 227 -12.94 -7.01 1.71
CA GLN A 227 -13.91 -6.15 2.35
C GLN A 227 -14.63 -6.91 3.45
N THR A 228 -14.60 -6.36 4.67
CA THR A 228 -15.35 -6.87 5.82
C THR A 228 -16.48 -5.92 6.17
N VAL A 229 -17.68 -6.45 6.28
CA VAL A 229 -18.85 -5.78 6.83
C VAL A 229 -19.14 -6.37 8.21
N SER A 230 -18.97 -5.58 9.26
CA SER A 230 -19.33 -5.97 10.64
C SER A 230 -20.54 -5.16 11.06
N ALA A 231 -21.55 -5.82 11.61
CA ALA A 231 -22.73 -5.12 12.04
C ALA A 231 -23.36 -5.70 13.30
N THR A 232 -24.01 -4.83 14.07
CA THR A 232 -24.97 -5.18 15.11
C THR A 232 -26.35 -4.91 14.56
N VAL A 233 -27.20 -5.91 14.57
CA VAL A 233 -28.61 -5.82 14.16
C VAL A 233 -29.52 -6.15 15.32
N GLN A 234 -30.67 -5.50 15.37
CA GLN A 234 -31.75 -5.82 16.31
C GLN A 234 -32.84 -6.59 15.57
N MET A 235 -33.17 -7.79 16.04
CA MET A 235 -34.21 -8.61 15.47
C MET A 235 -35.61 -8.12 15.91
N GLN A 236 -36.57 -8.10 14.99
CA GLN A 236 -37.94 -7.55 15.18
C GLN A 236 -39.00 -8.54 14.72
#